data_84b99852981c092a5e4797cc5fcc096c
#
_entry.id   84b99852981c092a5e4797cc5fcc096c
#
_cell.length_a   1.000
_cell.length_b   1.000
_cell.length_c   1.000
_cell.angle_alpha   90.00
_cell.angle_beta   90.00
_cell.angle_gamma   90.00
#
_symmetry.space_group_name_H-M   'P 1'
#
loop_
_entity.id
_entity.type
_entity.pdbx_description
1 polymer ?
#
loop_
_entity_poly.entity_id
_entity_poly.type
_entity_poly.pdbx_seq_one_letter_code
_entity_poly.pdbx_strand_id
1 'polypeptide(L)'
;MSPRVTSNWSALTPQDRARRGAPSNAAALRDEVIAAKERVMRALMAVGPEVSGILVDICCELKGLEEAEKTNGWPSRAGKVALQIALTRLAKHYGLIAPDDAAVHKRTGLRHWGTDDYRPTLDAWHGKDSHETESNG
;
A
#
# COMPACT_ATOMS: atom_id res chain seq x y z
N MET A 1 31.65 25.98 -15.11
CA MET A 1 31.91 24.55 -14.97
C MET A 1 30.68 23.92 -14.34
N SER A 2 29.91 23.16 -15.13
CA SER A 2 28.79 22.41 -14.59
C SER A 2 29.32 21.19 -13.84
N PRO A 3 28.84 20.90 -12.62
CA PRO A 3 29.20 19.68 -11.92
C PRO A 3 28.68 18.49 -12.74
N ARG A 4 29.56 17.62 -13.18
CA ARG A 4 29.19 16.33 -13.75
C ARG A 4 28.63 15.48 -12.61
N VAL A 5 27.30 15.40 -12.53
CA VAL A 5 26.63 14.37 -11.73
C VAL A 5 26.76 13.07 -12.51
N THR A 6 27.89 12.40 -12.36
CA THR A 6 28.00 11.00 -12.78
C THR A 6 27.36 10.16 -11.68
N SER A 7 26.10 9.78 -11.90
CA SER A 7 25.47 8.70 -11.14
C SER A 7 26.30 7.45 -11.41
N ASN A 8 27.13 7.09 -10.46
CA ASN A 8 27.93 5.87 -10.56
C ASN A 8 27.01 4.65 -10.31
N TRP A 9 26.31 4.23 -11.34
CA TRP A 9 25.50 3.02 -11.35
C TRP A 9 26.32 1.73 -11.14
N SER A 10 27.66 1.82 -11.21
CA SER A 10 28.55 0.69 -10.93
C SER A 10 28.46 0.23 -9.48
N ALA A 11 28.03 1.09 -8.55
CA ALA A 11 27.77 0.71 -7.16
C ALA A 11 26.52 -0.17 -6.98
N LEU A 12 25.62 -0.18 -7.98
CA LEU A 12 24.43 -1.01 -7.99
C LEU A 12 24.61 -2.30 -8.80
N THR A 13 25.76 -2.47 -9.46
CA THR A 13 26.06 -3.72 -10.14
C THR A 13 26.36 -4.84 -9.13
N PRO A 14 26.01 -6.08 -9.42
CA PRO A 14 26.12 -7.23 -8.49
C PRO A 14 27.56 -7.61 -8.10
N GLN A 15 28.56 -6.75 -8.35
CA GLN A 15 29.95 -7.00 -7.93
C GLN A 15 30.10 -7.09 -6.42
N ASP A 16 29.20 -6.43 -5.64
CA ASP A 16 29.17 -6.63 -4.20
C ASP A 16 28.61 -8.01 -3.77
N ARG A 17 27.93 -8.71 -4.67
CA ARG A 17 27.56 -10.13 -4.46
C ARG A 17 28.77 -11.06 -4.56
N ALA A 18 29.77 -10.72 -5.36
CA ALA A 18 30.99 -11.50 -5.48
C ALA A 18 31.89 -11.38 -4.23
N ARG A 19 31.77 -10.32 -3.46
CA ARG A 19 32.50 -10.16 -2.19
C ARG A 19 31.87 -10.90 -1.00
N ARG A 20 30.57 -11.20 -1.06
CA ARG A 20 29.94 -12.16 -0.17
C ARG A 20 30.07 -13.54 -0.80
N GLY A 21 31.21 -14.21 -0.59
CA GLY A 21 31.55 -15.54 -1.06
C GLY A 21 30.48 -16.21 -1.90
N ALA A 22 30.65 -16.20 -3.23
CA ALA A 22 29.80 -17.00 -4.09
C ALA A 22 29.80 -18.41 -3.54
N PRO A 23 28.64 -19.07 -3.35
CA PRO A 23 28.60 -20.43 -2.85
C PRO A 23 29.40 -21.28 -3.83
N SER A 24 30.58 -21.70 -3.39
CA SER A 24 31.51 -22.51 -4.18
C SER A 24 31.02 -23.94 -4.36
N ASN A 25 29.81 -24.24 -3.83
CA ASN A 25 29.24 -25.57 -3.79
C ASN A 25 27.78 -25.56 -4.25
N ALA A 26 27.41 -26.48 -5.13
CA ALA A 26 26.04 -26.68 -5.61
C ALA A 26 25.03 -26.94 -4.47
N ALA A 27 25.46 -27.51 -3.33
CA ALA A 27 24.63 -27.69 -2.15
C ALA A 27 24.27 -26.36 -1.50
N ALA A 28 25.24 -25.42 -1.32
CA ALA A 28 24.98 -24.10 -0.77
C ALA A 28 24.05 -23.28 -1.65
N LEU A 29 24.16 -23.40 -2.97
CA LEU A 29 23.24 -22.74 -3.91
C LEU A 29 21.81 -23.28 -3.77
N ARG A 30 21.66 -24.61 -3.59
CA ARG A 30 20.34 -25.21 -3.35
C ARG A 30 19.71 -24.73 -2.05
N ASP A 31 20.49 -24.66 -0.99
CA ASP A 31 20.02 -24.17 0.32
C ASP A 31 19.58 -22.71 0.23
N GLU A 32 20.31 -21.87 -0.51
CA GLU A 32 19.95 -20.47 -0.73
C GLU A 32 18.64 -20.34 -1.52
N VAL A 33 18.45 -21.15 -2.55
CA VAL A 33 17.20 -21.19 -3.34
C VAL A 33 16.03 -21.66 -2.48
N ILE A 34 16.19 -22.66 -1.65
CA ILE A 34 15.17 -23.15 -0.73
C ILE A 34 14.79 -22.06 0.26
N ALA A 35 15.78 -21.42 0.88
CA ALA A 35 15.56 -20.33 1.83
C ALA A 35 14.85 -19.12 1.18
N ALA A 36 15.18 -18.79 -0.07
CA ALA A 36 14.50 -17.74 -0.82
C ALA A 36 13.03 -18.11 -1.09
N LYS A 37 12.77 -19.35 -1.51
CA LYS A 37 11.41 -19.86 -1.73
C LYS A 37 10.57 -19.82 -0.45
N GLU A 38 11.14 -20.22 0.68
CA GLU A 38 10.45 -20.17 1.98
C GLU A 38 10.10 -18.73 2.40
N ARG A 39 11.00 -17.77 2.16
CA ARG A 39 10.72 -16.36 2.42
C ARG A 39 9.52 -15.85 1.62
N VAL A 40 9.49 -16.15 0.33
CA VAL A 40 8.38 -15.77 -0.55
C VAL A 40 7.08 -16.43 -0.09
N MET A 41 7.11 -17.72 0.21
CA MET A 41 5.92 -18.43 0.67
C MET A 41 5.38 -17.86 1.99
N ARG A 42 6.23 -17.55 2.94
CA ARG A 42 5.81 -16.89 4.20
C ARG A 42 5.18 -15.53 3.96
N ALA A 43 5.74 -14.73 3.05
CA ALA A 43 5.18 -13.45 2.68
C ALA A 43 3.80 -13.59 2.03
N LEU A 44 3.62 -14.51 1.09
CA LEU A 44 2.33 -14.76 0.44
C LEU A 44 1.29 -15.31 1.43
N MET A 45 1.69 -16.14 2.38
CA MET A 45 0.80 -16.61 3.45
C MET A 45 0.37 -15.47 4.38
N ALA A 46 1.26 -14.53 4.70
CA ALA A 46 0.92 -13.36 5.50
C ALA A 46 -0.04 -12.40 4.78
N VAL A 47 0.04 -12.32 3.47
CA VAL A 47 -0.89 -11.55 2.63
C VAL A 47 -2.27 -12.21 2.58
N GLY A 48 -2.33 -13.51 2.56
CA GLY A 48 -3.55 -14.31 2.49
C GLY A 48 -3.87 -14.80 1.09
N PRO A 49 -4.51 -15.98 0.98
CA PRO A 49 -4.76 -16.65 -0.28
C PRO A 49 -5.69 -15.87 -1.22
N GLU A 50 -6.58 -15.02 -0.65
CA GLU A 50 -7.57 -14.28 -1.43
C GLU A 50 -6.95 -13.21 -2.33
N VAL A 51 -5.87 -12.60 -1.87
CA VAL A 51 -5.26 -11.44 -2.56
C VAL A 51 -3.78 -11.65 -2.89
N SER A 52 -3.19 -12.79 -2.54
CA SER A 52 -1.79 -13.08 -2.87
C SER A 52 -1.58 -13.28 -4.38
N GLY A 53 -2.58 -13.81 -5.09
CA GLY A 53 -2.53 -14.03 -6.53
C GLY A 53 -2.25 -12.76 -7.33
N ILE A 54 -2.88 -11.64 -6.95
CA ILE A 54 -2.67 -10.37 -7.66
C ILE A 54 -1.24 -9.83 -7.51
N LEU A 55 -0.57 -10.11 -6.38
CA LEU A 55 0.84 -9.73 -6.22
C LEU A 55 1.73 -10.53 -7.18
N VAL A 56 1.47 -11.81 -7.34
CA VAL A 56 2.21 -12.66 -8.29
C VAL A 56 1.96 -12.19 -9.72
N ASP A 57 0.71 -11.98 -10.10
CA ASP A 57 0.33 -11.54 -11.44
C ASP A 57 1.00 -10.20 -11.81
N ILE A 58 0.91 -9.20 -10.93
CA ILE A 58 1.41 -7.85 -11.22
C ILE A 58 2.91 -7.72 -10.99
N CYS A 59 3.44 -8.24 -9.86
CA CYS A 59 4.82 -8.01 -9.48
C CYS A 59 5.79 -9.02 -10.08
N CYS A 60 5.36 -10.27 -10.32
CA CYS A 60 6.22 -11.33 -10.85
C CYS A 60 6.00 -11.56 -12.34
N GLU A 61 4.75 -11.60 -12.79
CA GLU A 61 4.40 -11.87 -14.19
C GLU A 61 4.21 -10.59 -15.01
N LEU A 62 4.27 -9.42 -14.36
CA LEU A 62 4.14 -8.09 -14.99
C LEU A 62 2.84 -7.93 -15.79
N LYS A 63 1.79 -8.60 -15.39
CA LYS A 63 0.47 -8.46 -15.99
C LYS A 63 -0.12 -7.10 -15.69
N GLY A 64 -0.91 -6.58 -16.61
CA GLY A 64 -1.73 -5.39 -16.37
C GLY A 64 -2.84 -5.65 -15.35
N LEU A 65 -3.33 -4.58 -14.72
CA LEU A 65 -4.36 -4.68 -13.68
C LEU A 65 -5.65 -5.33 -14.20
N GLU A 66 -6.07 -4.96 -15.41
CA GLU A 66 -7.27 -5.52 -16.04
C GLU A 66 -7.11 -7.01 -16.38
N GLU A 67 -5.91 -7.42 -16.75
CA GLU A 67 -5.59 -8.82 -17.03
C GLU A 67 -5.59 -9.65 -15.76
N ALA A 68 -5.03 -9.11 -14.68
CA ALA A 68 -5.06 -9.73 -13.36
C ALA A 68 -6.50 -9.87 -12.83
N GLU A 69 -7.36 -8.88 -13.05
CA GLU A 69 -8.79 -8.95 -12.70
C GLU A 69 -9.49 -10.11 -13.42
N LYS A 70 -9.24 -10.25 -14.74
CA LYS A 70 -9.80 -11.34 -15.54
C LYS A 70 -9.29 -12.71 -15.10
N THR A 71 -7.98 -12.81 -14.83
CA THR A 71 -7.35 -14.05 -14.36
C THR A 71 -7.93 -14.52 -13.02
N ASN A 72 -8.21 -13.60 -12.11
CA ASN A 72 -8.77 -13.89 -10.80
C ASN A 72 -10.32 -13.94 -10.78
N GLY A 73 -10.98 -13.70 -11.91
CA GLY A 73 -12.43 -13.71 -12.02
C GLY A 73 -13.11 -12.57 -11.25
N TRP A 74 -12.42 -11.45 -11.08
CA TRP A 74 -12.93 -10.30 -10.34
C TRP A 74 -13.68 -9.31 -11.24
N PRO A 75 -14.62 -8.56 -10.68
CA PRO A 75 -15.29 -7.49 -11.41
C PRO A 75 -14.29 -6.38 -11.76
N SER A 76 -14.57 -5.68 -12.85
CA SER A 76 -13.79 -4.53 -13.31
C SER A 76 -13.59 -3.51 -12.18
N ARG A 77 -12.36 -3.01 -12.02
CA ARG A 77 -11.91 -2.06 -10.99
C ARG A 77 -11.71 -2.65 -9.58
N ALA A 78 -11.99 -3.93 -9.35
CA ALA A 78 -11.70 -4.56 -8.06
C ALA A 78 -10.20 -4.80 -7.85
N GLY A 79 -9.44 -4.96 -8.91
CA GLY A 79 -8.01 -5.25 -8.87
C GLY A 79 -7.20 -4.19 -8.14
N LYS A 80 -7.53 -2.91 -8.32
CA LYS A 80 -6.84 -1.81 -7.61
C LYS A 80 -7.01 -1.91 -6.09
N VAL A 81 -8.21 -2.20 -5.63
CA VAL A 81 -8.51 -2.34 -4.20
C VAL A 81 -7.83 -3.59 -3.64
N ALA A 82 -7.94 -4.71 -4.35
CA ALA A 82 -7.28 -5.95 -3.95
C ALA A 82 -5.76 -5.81 -3.89
N LEU A 83 -5.14 -5.15 -4.87
CA LEU A 83 -3.72 -4.85 -4.88
C LEU A 83 -3.31 -3.97 -3.69
N GLN A 84 -4.08 -2.94 -3.38
CA GLN A 84 -3.82 -2.07 -2.23
C GLN A 84 -3.88 -2.84 -0.90
N ILE A 85 -4.86 -3.71 -0.73
CA ILE A 85 -4.96 -4.59 0.45
C ILE A 85 -3.76 -5.52 0.53
N ALA A 86 -3.40 -6.16 -0.58
CA ALA A 86 -2.29 -7.09 -0.65
C ALA A 86 -0.96 -6.41 -0.31
N LEU A 87 -0.67 -5.24 -0.89
CA LEU A 87 0.53 -4.46 -0.60
C LEU A 87 0.58 -3.97 0.84
N THR A 88 -0.56 -3.57 1.41
CA THR A 88 -0.63 -3.17 2.82
C THR A 88 -0.32 -4.34 3.76
N ARG A 89 -0.85 -5.52 3.48
CA ARG A 89 -0.55 -6.73 4.26
C ARG A 89 0.91 -7.14 4.14
N LEU A 90 1.46 -7.05 2.92
CA LEU A 90 2.87 -7.33 2.67
C LEU A 90 3.78 -6.34 3.41
N ALA A 91 3.46 -5.07 3.39
CA ALA A 91 4.20 -4.03 4.11
C ALA A 91 4.19 -4.26 5.64
N LYS A 92 3.06 -4.69 6.19
CA LYS A 92 2.97 -5.10 7.59
C LYS A 92 3.84 -6.32 7.91
N HIS A 93 3.86 -7.31 7.02
CA HIS A 93 4.70 -8.50 7.17
C HIS A 93 6.18 -8.15 7.26
N TYR A 94 6.64 -7.19 6.48
CA TYR A 94 8.02 -6.71 6.50
C TYR A 94 8.28 -5.60 7.54
N GLY A 95 7.30 -5.24 8.35
CA GLY A 95 7.44 -4.20 9.38
C GLY A 95 7.60 -2.78 8.83
N LEU A 96 7.20 -2.55 7.58
CA LEU A 96 7.26 -1.23 6.95
C LEU A 96 6.12 -0.31 7.41
N ILE A 97 5.06 -0.88 7.94
CA ILE A 97 3.89 -0.19 8.49
C ILE A 97 3.64 -0.73 9.89
N ALA A 98 3.52 0.16 10.87
CA ALA A 98 3.17 -0.25 12.23
C ALA A 98 1.73 -0.83 12.27
N PRO A 99 1.47 -1.83 13.15
CA PRO A 99 0.15 -2.46 13.24
C PRO A 99 -0.98 -1.48 13.56
N ASP A 100 -0.67 -0.36 14.20
CA ASP A 100 -1.64 0.67 14.56
C ASP A 100 -1.89 1.73 13.47
N ASP A 101 -1.11 1.73 12.41
CA ASP A 101 -1.33 2.64 11.27
C ASP A 101 -2.60 2.32 10.47
N ALA A 102 -3.24 1.20 10.74
CA ALA A 102 -4.63 0.97 10.32
C ALA A 102 -5.59 2.03 10.91
N ALA A 103 -5.23 2.67 12.03
CA ALA A 103 -5.94 3.79 12.60
C ALA A 103 -5.63 5.12 11.87
N VAL A 104 -4.46 5.24 11.25
CA VAL A 104 -4.10 6.43 10.45
C VAL A 104 -4.88 6.44 9.13
N HIS A 105 -5.17 5.29 8.54
CA HIS A 105 -6.07 5.21 7.39
C HIS A 105 -7.53 5.56 7.75
N LYS A 106 -7.94 5.37 9.01
CA LYS A 106 -9.20 5.91 9.52
C LYS A 106 -9.18 7.43 9.69
N ARG A 107 -8.00 8.03 9.86
CA ARG A 107 -7.83 9.49 9.98
C ARG A 107 -7.71 10.21 8.64
N THR A 108 -7.46 9.52 7.54
CA THR A 108 -7.56 10.05 6.17
C THR A 108 -8.98 9.93 5.61
N GLY A 109 -9.91 9.34 6.35
CA GLY A 109 -11.32 9.47 6.09
C GLY A 109 -11.70 10.93 6.29
N LEU A 110 -11.96 11.65 5.17
CA LEU A 110 -12.51 13.01 5.13
C LEU A 110 -11.93 13.92 6.23
N ARG A 111 -10.80 14.54 5.96
CA ARG A 111 -10.44 15.75 6.66
C ARG A 111 -11.59 16.72 6.44
N HIS A 112 -12.32 16.98 7.48
CA HIS A 112 -13.38 17.96 7.54
C HIS A 112 -12.84 19.27 6.97
N TRP A 113 -13.44 19.75 5.88
CA TRP A 113 -13.04 20.98 5.20
C TRP A 113 -13.46 22.23 5.94
N GLY A 114 -13.98 22.11 7.16
CA GLY A 114 -14.41 23.20 7.99
C GLY A 114 -13.46 23.45 9.13
N THR A 115 -13.31 24.69 9.52
CA THR A 115 -12.85 25.10 10.83
C THR A 115 -13.69 24.41 11.89
N ASP A 116 -13.10 24.15 13.07
CA ASP A 116 -13.75 23.38 14.17
C ASP A 116 -15.12 23.94 14.61
N ASP A 117 -15.46 25.14 14.19
CA ASP A 117 -16.71 25.84 14.46
C ASP A 117 -17.78 25.64 13.36
N TYR A 118 -17.44 25.07 12.21
CA TYR A 118 -18.40 24.78 11.16
C TYR A 118 -19.01 23.39 11.32
N ARG A 119 -19.82 23.22 12.36
CA ARG A 119 -20.82 22.16 12.42
C ARG A 119 -22.17 22.77 12.08
N PRO A 120 -22.81 22.46 10.96
CA PRO A 120 -24.21 22.75 10.77
C PRO A 120 -24.98 21.89 11.77
N THR A 121 -25.31 22.47 12.92
CA THR A 121 -26.30 21.90 13.84
C THR A 121 -27.66 22.23 13.27
N LEU A 122 -28.57 21.27 13.26
CA LEU A 122 -29.97 21.48 12.86
C LEU A 122 -30.64 22.60 13.66
N ASP A 123 -30.13 22.89 14.85
CA ASP A 123 -30.59 23.95 15.73
C ASP A 123 -30.29 25.37 15.19
N ALA A 124 -29.28 25.51 14.32
CA ALA A 124 -28.97 26.79 13.68
C ALA A 124 -30.05 27.22 12.67
N TRP A 125 -30.88 26.28 12.20
CA TRP A 125 -31.98 26.54 11.27
C TRP A 125 -33.27 26.98 11.99
N HIS A 126 -33.47 26.61 13.23
CA HIS A 126 -34.66 26.95 14.00
C HIS A 126 -34.56 28.28 14.76
N GLY A 127 -33.38 28.94 14.78
CA GLY A 127 -33.15 30.18 15.54
C GLY A 127 -33.42 31.46 14.77
N LYS A 128 -33.81 31.42 13.49
CA LYS A 128 -34.01 32.66 12.71
C LYS A 128 -35.43 33.12 12.49
N ASP A 129 -36.42 32.36 12.94
CA ASP A 129 -37.82 32.69 12.66
C ASP A 129 -38.56 33.28 13.88
N SER A 130 -37.85 33.61 14.97
CA SER A 130 -38.50 34.13 16.19
C SER A 130 -38.22 35.61 16.53
N HIS A 131 -37.73 36.41 15.57
CA HIS A 131 -37.47 37.83 15.84
C HIS A 131 -38.04 38.79 14.81
N GLU A 132 -39.27 38.53 14.35
CA GLU A 132 -40.02 39.56 13.64
C GLU A 132 -41.52 39.45 13.94
N THR A 133 -41.90 39.67 15.17
CA THR A 133 -43.25 40.16 15.48
C THR A 133 -43.25 40.66 16.93
N GLU A 134 -42.82 41.87 17.16
CA GLU A 134 -43.38 42.72 18.21
C GLU A 134 -42.64 44.08 18.21
N SER A 135 -43.11 44.96 17.38
CA SER A 135 -43.03 46.41 17.67
C SER A 135 -43.96 47.13 16.70
N ASN A 136 -45.22 47.10 17.02
CA ASN A 136 -46.09 48.21 16.66
C ASN A 136 -47.31 48.15 17.55
N GLY A 137 -47.19 48.86 18.60
CA GLY A 137 -48.25 49.21 19.47
C GLY A 137 -48.04 50.66 19.94
#